data_6b177e738b624bb294982d1196794fca
#
_entry.id   6b177e738b624bb294982d1196794fca
#
_cell.length_a   1.000
_cell.length_b   1.000
_cell.length_c   1.000
_cell.angle_alpha   90.00
_cell.angle_beta   90.00
_cell.angle_gamma   90.00
#
_symmetry.space_group_name_H-M   'P 1'
#
loop_
_entity.id
_entity.type
_entity.pdbx_description
1 polymer ?
#
loop_
_entity_poly.entity_id
_entity_poly.type
_entity_poly.pdbx_seq_one_letter_code
_entity_poly.pdbx_strand_id
1 'polypeptide(L)'
;MNLGLGHMSKLFNFSEKTVLITGASRGIGFSILNSFIGTGAKIIATATTESSCNALREKLRSSAQDVSIYPLDIASADSVESFFKALKDANAMPHILINNAGITRDNLVLRMTDDEWEQVISTNLTGTYRMCKRVVRQMMKYKFGKIINISSVIAHTGNPGQVNYAATKAGIIGLTKSLAREIGSRNITVNAISPGFIKTDMTDSLNEESKNILLSQIPLNRLGSPEDVANTALFLSSDLAGYITGETIHVNGGLYLS
;
A
#
# COMPACT_ATOMS: atom_id res chain seq x y z
N MET A 1 28.89 13.35 15.47
CA MET A 1 28.00 14.36 14.86
C MET A 1 26.60 13.78 14.79
N ASN A 2 25.76 14.14 15.77
CA ASN A 2 24.37 13.62 15.87
C ASN A 2 23.41 14.61 15.19
N LEU A 3 23.48 14.72 13.86
CA LEU A 3 22.58 15.58 13.06
C LEU A 3 21.35 14.84 12.52
N GLY A 4 21.16 13.54 12.86
CA GLY A 4 20.24 12.68 12.13
C GLY A 4 18.76 12.80 12.55
N LEU A 5 18.43 12.75 13.80
CA LEU A 5 17.03 12.52 14.25
C LEU A 5 16.17 13.80 14.29
N GLY A 6 16.75 14.95 14.65
CA GLY A 6 16.00 16.20 14.73
C GLY A 6 15.69 16.86 13.37
N HIS A 7 16.41 16.50 12.31
CA HIS A 7 16.19 17.05 10.95
C HIS A 7 15.18 16.21 10.17
N MET A 8 15.17 14.89 10.34
CA MET A 8 14.21 13.99 9.71
C MET A 8 12.78 14.20 10.24
N SER A 9 12.61 14.48 11.53
CA SER A 9 11.30 14.79 12.11
C SER A 9 10.67 16.08 11.58
N LYS A 10 11.48 17.01 11.03
CA LYS A 10 10.98 18.23 10.35
C LYS A 10 10.57 17.96 8.91
N LEU A 11 11.22 17.02 8.22
CA LEU A 11 10.94 16.71 6.80
C LEU A 11 9.71 15.83 6.64
N PHE A 12 9.45 14.93 7.59
CA PHE A 12 8.32 14.01 7.59
C PHE A 12 7.41 14.28 8.79
N ASN A 13 6.90 15.50 8.87
CA ASN A 13 5.94 15.87 9.90
C ASN A 13 4.51 15.69 9.38
N PHE A 14 3.78 14.75 9.99
CA PHE A 14 2.38 14.46 9.68
C PHE A 14 1.44 14.83 10.84
N SER A 15 1.86 15.76 11.70
CA SER A 15 0.99 16.29 12.75
C SER A 15 -0.33 16.76 12.16
N GLU A 16 -1.44 16.43 12.85
CA GLU A 16 -2.81 16.68 12.41
C GLU A 16 -3.27 15.92 11.15
N LYS A 17 -2.44 15.04 10.57
CA LYS A 17 -2.84 14.18 9.48
C LYS A 17 -3.26 12.80 10.00
N THR A 18 -4.33 12.28 9.41
CA THR A 18 -4.78 10.90 9.63
C THR A 18 -4.33 10.07 8.43
N VAL A 19 -3.61 9.00 8.70
CA VAL A 19 -3.10 8.05 7.69
C VAL A 19 -3.85 6.74 7.83
N LEU A 20 -4.47 6.27 6.76
CA LEU A 20 -5.13 4.96 6.69
C LEU A 20 -4.28 4.01 5.86
N ILE A 21 -3.90 2.88 6.44
CA ILE A 21 -3.09 1.83 5.80
C ILE A 21 -3.89 0.54 5.76
N THR A 22 -4.17 0.02 4.57
CA THR A 22 -4.87 -1.26 4.41
C THR A 22 -3.89 -2.43 4.39
N GLY A 23 -4.27 -3.57 5.01
CA GLY A 23 -3.43 -4.77 5.05
C GLY A 23 -2.13 -4.58 5.82
N ALA A 24 -2.19 -3.91 6.97
CA ALA A 24 -1.02 -3.50 7.76
C ALA A 24 -0.46 -4.58 8.71
N SER A 25 -1.00 -5.81 8.71
CA SER A 25 -0.65 -6.82 9.72
C SER A 25 0.73 -7.47 9.54
N ARG A 26 1.32 -7.41 8.34
CA ARG A 26 2.61 -8.02 7.99
C ARG A 26 3.25 -7.38 6.75
N GLY A 27 4.49 -7.79 6.48
CA GLY A 27 5.22 -7.46 5.25
C GLY A 27 5.29 -5.95 4.97
N ILE A 28 5.07 -5.56 3.73
CA ILE A 28 5.14 -4.16 3.26
C ILE A 28 4.18 -3.27 4.07
N GLY A 29 2.94 -3.70 4.31
CA GLY A 29 1.95 -2.91 5.03
C GLY A 29 2.36 -2.62 6.48
N PHE A 30 2.97 -3.58 7.17
CA PHE A 30 3.49 -3.39 8.52
C PHE A 30 4.72 -2.46 8.54
N SER A 31 5.61 -2.59 7.56
CA SER A 31 6.77 -1.70 7.43
C SER A 31 6.34 -0.26 7.13
N ILE A 32 5.32 -0.07 6.26
CA ILE A 32 4.72 1.23 6.02
C ILE A 32 4.14 1.80 7.33
N LEU A 33 3.37 1.02 8.08
CA LEU A 33 2.83 1.46 9.37
C LEU A 33 3.96 1.95 10.29
N ASN A 34 5.02 1.16 10.43
CA ASN A 34 6.17 1.51 11.27
C ASN A 34 6.85 2.80 10.83
N SER A 35 6.91 3.08 9.52
CA SER A 35 7.52 4.31 9.01
C SER A 35 6.76 5.59 9.42
N PHE A 36 5.47 5.48 9.76
CA PHE A 36 4.69 6.61 10.28
C PHE A 36 4.74 6.77 11.80
N ILE A 37 5.26 5.77 12.53
CA ILE A 37 5.44 5.89 13.98
C ILE A 37 6.47 6.99 14.27
N GLY A 38 6.15 7.89 15.20
CA GLY A 38 7.01 9.02 15.56
C GLY A 38 6.93 10.24 14.64
N THR A 39 6.11 10.20 13.59
CA THR A 39 5.94 11.33 12.63
C THR A 39 4.86 12.33 13.03
N GLY A 40 4.13 12.07 14.11
CA GLY A 40 3.00 12.89 14.57
C GLY A 40 1.67 12.53 13.90
N ALA A 41 1.63 11.59 12.97
CA ALA A 41 0.41 11.13 12.31
C ALA A 41 -0.55 10.42 13.27
N LYS A 42 -1.85 10.59 13.09
CA LYS A 42 -2.86 9.66 13.60
C LYS A 42 -2.93 8.47 12.66
N ILE A 43 -2.58 7.28 13.15
CA ILE A 43 -2.47 6.08 12.30
C ILE A 43 -3.71 5.21 12.47
N ILE A 44 -4.34 4.87 11.35
CA ILE A 44 -5.39 3.86 11.24
C ILE A 44 -4.84 2.71 10.42
N ALA A 45 -4.76 1.53 11.01
CA ALA A 45 -4.30 0.31 10.37
C ALA A 45 -5.44 -0.68 10.24
N THR A 46 -5.49 -1.42 9.13
CA THR A 46 -6.51 -2.46 8.98
C THR A 46 -5.90 -3.82 8.64
N ALA A 47 -6.58 -4.86 9.07
CA ALA A 47 -6.34 -6.25 8.68
C ALA A 47 -7.68 -6.91 8.36
N THR A 48 -7.68 -8.03 7.61
CA THR A 48 -8.93 -8.62 7.11
C THR A 48 -9.80 -9.21 8.22
N THR A 49 -9.19 -9.77 9.27
CA THR A 49 -9.90 -10.47 10.35
C THR A 49 -9.56 -9.88 11.72
N GLU A 50 -10.46 -10.05 12.69
CA GLU A 50 -10.20 -9.64 14.07
C GLU A 50 -8.99 -10.36 14.68
N SER A 51 -8.76 -11.63 14.33
CA SER A 51 -7.58 -12.36 14.75
C SER A 51 -6.28 -11.67 14.25
N SER A 52 -6.25 -11.25 12.98
CA SER A 52 -5.12 -10.49 12.42
C SER A 52 -4.96 -9.12 13.05
N CYS A 53 -6.06 -8.47 13.44
CA CYS A 53 -6.04 -7.22 14.19
C CYS A 53 -5.43 -7.41 15.58
N ASN A 54 -5.80 -8.49 16.29
CA ASN A 54 -5.24 -8.82 17.60
C ASN A 54 -3.74 -9.11 17.52
N ALA A 55 -3.30 -9.89 16.51
CA ALA A 55 -1.89 -10.12 16.27
C ALA A 55 -1.12 -8.81 15.99
N LEU A 56 -1.72 -7.86 15.29
CA LEU A 56 -1.12 -6.55 15.05
C LEU A 56 -1.05 -5.71 16.33
N ARG A 57 -2.10 -5.71 17.17
CA ARG A 57 -2.11 -5.04 18.50
C ARG A 57 -0.95 -5.54 19.38
N GLU A 58 -0.74 -6.85 19.41
CA GLU A 58 0.37 -7.43 20.17
C GLU A 58 1.75 -6.99 19.63
N LYS A 59 1.95 -6.97 18.32
CA LYS A 59 3.19 -6.48 17.72
C LYS A 59 3.48 -5.02 18.06
N LEU A 60 2.44 -4.21 18.24
CA LEU A 60 2.57 -2.76 18.52
C LEU A 60 2.51 -2.44 20.02
N ARG A 61 2.42 -3.44 20.90
CA ARG A 61 2.25 -3.26 22.35
C ARG A 61 3.35 -2.41 23.00
N SER A 62 4.56 -2.47 22.47
CA SER A 62 5.69 -1.67 22.92
C SER A 62 5.83 -0.31 22.21
N SER A 63 4.94 -0.01 21.25
CA SER A 63 4.96 1.28 20.54
C SER A 63 4.51 2.40 21.48
N ALA A 64 5.25 3.50 21.46
CA ALA A 64 4.87 4.72 22.20
C ALA A 64 3.71 5.49 21.56
N GLN A 65 3.29 5.11 20.36
CA GLN A 65 2.22 5.79 19.61
C GLN A 65 0.98 4.91 19.54
N ASP A 66 -0.17 5.52 19.83
CA ASP A 66 -1.47 4.86 19.68
C ASP A 66 -1.83 4.69 18.20
N VAL A 67 -2.14 3.45 17.81
CA VAL A 67 -2.55 3.07 16.46
C VAL A 67 -3.96 2.50 16.54
N SER A 68 -4.91 3.13 15.87
CA SER A 68 -6.27 2.61 15.76
C SER A 68 -6.32 1.44 14.78
N ILE A 69 -6.72 0.25 15.24
CA ILE A 69 -6.71 -0.98 14.43
C ILE A 69 -8.12 -1.50 14.26
N TYR A 70 -8.51 -1.73 12.99
CA TYR A 70 -9.86 -2.18 12.62
C TYR A 70 -9.83 -3.39 11.70
N PRO A 71 -10.78 -4.33 11.84
CA PRO A 71 -11.02 -5.34 10.82
C PRO A 71 -11.64 -4.68 9.59
N LEU A 72 -11.15 -5.04 8.40
CA LEU A 72 -11.66 -4.53 7.13
C LEU A 72 -11.38 -5.53 6.00
N ASP A 73 -12.45 -6.06 5.43
CA ASP A 73 -12.41 -6.75 4.15
C ASP A 73 -12.75 -5.77 3.03
N ILE A 74 -11.74 -5.36 2.25
CA ILE A 74 -11.92 -4.41 1.15
C ILE A 74 -12.68 -5.01 -0.04
N ALA A 75 -12.76 -6.35 -0.15
CA ALA A 75 -13.56 -7.03 -1.16
C ALA A 75 -15.07 -6.93 -0.87
N SER A 76 -15.47 -6.76 0.38
CA SER A 76 -16.86 -6.61 0.82
C SER A 76 -17.30 -5.15 0.80
N ALA A 77 -18.33 -4.84 0.02
CA ALA A 77 -18.91 -3.49 -0.03
C ALA A 77 -19.46 -3.06 1.34
N ASP A 78 -20.11 -3.98 2.05
CA ASP A 78 -20.74 -3.73 3.36
C ASP A 78 -19.69 -3.51 4.44
N SER A 79 -18.58 -4.27 4.40
CA SER A 79 -17.45 -4.06 5.32
C SER A 79 -16.85 -2.67 5.13
N VAL A 80 -16.61 -2.25 3.89
CA VAL A 80 -16.11 -0.91 3.55
C VAL A 80 -17.09 0.18 3.99
N GLU A 81 -18.40 -0.01 3.74
CA GLU A 81 -19.44 0.95 4.16
C GLU A 81 -19.42 1.16 5.68
N SER A 82 -19.49 0.05 6.43
CA SER A 82 -19.53 0.06 7.89
C SER A 82 -18.27 0.68 8.49
N PHE A 83 -17.10 0.35 7.93
CA PHE A 83 -15.81 0.92 8.35
C PHE A 83 -15.77 2.44 8.17
N PHE A 84 -16.12 2.95 6.99
CA PHE A 84 -16.11 4.40 6.74
C PHE A 84 -17.20 5.14 7.51
N LYS A 85 -18.34 4.49 7.83
CA LYS A 85 -19.33 5.05 8.75
C LYS A 85 -18.73 5.26 10.13
N ALA A 86 -18.05 4.23 10.68
CA ALA A 86 -17.39 4.33 11.97
C ALA A 86 -16.32 5.45 11.99
N LEU A 87 -15.50 5.57 10.94
CA LEU A 87 -14.51 6.65 10.84
C LEU A 87 -15.15 8.04 10.79
N LYS A 88 -16.27 8.17 10.08
CA LYS A 88 -17.01 9.44 9.99
C LYS A 88 -17.60 9.83 11.34
N ASP A 89 -18.20 8.89 12.06
CA ASP A 89 -18.81 9.10 13.38
C ASP A 89 -17.74 9.48 14.41
N ALA A 90 -16.52 8.92 14.29
CA ALA A 90 -15.36 9.24 15.11
C ALA A 90 -14.61 10.52 14.67
N ASN A 91 -15.05 11.22 13.60
CA ASN A 91 -14.35 12.34 12.99
C ASN A 91 -12.88 12.02 12.61
N ALA A 92 -12.63 10.79 12.15
CA ALA A 92 -11.30 10.25 11.87
C ALA A 92 -11.07 9.95 10.37
N MET A 93 -11.75 10.66 9.47
CA MET A 93 -11.58 10.45 8.03
C MET A 93 -10.15 10.75 7.59
N PRO A 94 -9.54 9.88 6.75
CA PRO A 94 -8.12 9.98 6.42
C PRO A 94 -7.80 11.15 5.48
N HIS A 95 -6.64 11.75 5.71
CA HIS A 95 -5.97 12.69 4.83
C HIS A 95 -5.03 11.97 3.85
N ILE A 96 -4.54 10.81 4.25
CA ILE A 96 -3.62 9.98 3.49
C ILE A 96 -4.18 8.55 3.46
N LEU A 97 -4.29 7.96 2.27
CA LEU A 97 -4.70 6.58 2.08
C LEU A 97 -3.58 5.78 1.42
N ILE A 98 -3.19 4.67 2.05
CA ILE A 98 -2.25 3.72 1.47
C ILE A 98 -2.98 2.40 1.22
N ASN A 99 -3.27 2.13 -0.04
CA ASN A 99 -3.88 0.91 -0.51
C ASN A 99 -2.81 -0.16 -0.71
N ASN A 100 -2.57 -0.93 0.34
CA ASN A 100 -1.59 -2.02 0.33
C ASN A 100 -2.24 -3.40 0.39
N ALA A 101 -3.45 -3.53 0.93
CA ALA A 101 -4.14 -4.83 1.00
C ALA A 101 -4.26 -5.48 -0.38
N GLY A 102 -3.95 -6.77 -0.44
CA GLY A 102 -4.04 -7.55 -1.67
C GLY A 102 -3.74 -9.03 -1.42
N ILE A 103 -4.18 -9.84 -2.35
CA ILE A 103 -3.99 -11.30 -2.35
C ILE A 103 -3.44 -11.77 -3.69
N THR A 104 -2.88 -12.99 -3.71
CA THR A 104 -2.60 -13.76 -4.91
C THR A 104 -3.39 -15.06 -4.87
N ARG A 105 -3.72 -15.59 -6.05
CA ARG A 105 -4.25 -16.93 -6.31
C ARG A 105 -3.58 -17.41 -7.59
N ASP A 106 -2.36 -17.91 -7.40
CA ASP A 106 -1.48 -18.24 -8.52
C ASP A 106 -1.87 -19.60 -9.10
N ASN A 107 -2.17 -19.63 -10.40
CA ASN A 107 -2.44 -20.83 -11.16
C ASN A 107 -2.20 -20.59 -12.66
N LEU A 108 -1.80 -21.61 -13.40
CA LEU A 108 -1.70 -21.49 -14.86
C LEU A 108 -3.08 -21.21 -15.46
N VAL A 109 -3.15 -20.39 -16.51
CA VAL A 109 -4.42 -19.93 -17.10
C VAL A 109 -5.39 -21.07 -17.46
N LEU A 110 -4.86 -22.21 -17.92
CA LEU A 110 -5.67 -23.39 -18.25
C LEU A 110 -6.28 -24.10 -17.02
N ARG A 111 -5.79 -23.81 -15.82
CA ARG A 111 -6.23 -24.41 -14.58
C ARG A 111 -6.85 -23.39 -13.62
N MET A 112 -6.68 -22.11 -13.91
CA MET A 112 -7.22 -21.02 -13.09
C MET A 112 -8.74 -21.08 -13.12
N THR A 113 -9.36 -21.16 -11.95
CA THR A 113 -10.80 -21.13 -11.82
C THR A 113 -11.33 -19.71 -11.85
N ASP A 114 -12.61 -19.55 -12.24
CA ASP A 114 -13.27 -18.24 -12.20
C ASP A 114 -13.28 -17.67 -10.76
N ASP A 115 -13.40 -18.53 -9.74
CA ASP A 115 -13.35 -18.11 -8.33
C ASP A 115 -11.97 -17.55 -7.95
N GLU A 116 -10.87 -18.18 -8.36
CA GLU A 116 -9.50 -17.65 -8.15
C GLU A 116 -9.32 -16.30 -8.84
N TRP A 117 -9.86 -16.15 -10.04
CA TRP A 117 -9.87 -14.89 -10.78
C TRP A 117 -10.66 -13.81 -10.03
N GLU A 118 -11.93 -14.08 -9.70
CA GLU A 118 -12.82 -13.12 -9.07
C GLU A 118 -12.35 -12.69 -7.66
N GLN A 119 -11.79 -13.61 -6.87
CA GLN A 119 -11.20 -13.26 -5.56
C GLN A 119 -10.09 -12.21 -5.70
N VAL A 120 -9.20 -12.36 -6.68
CA VAL A 120 -8.08 -11.44 -6.90
C VAL A 120 -8.59 -10.10 -7.45
N ILE A 121 -9.51 -10.11 -8.41
CA ILE A 121 -10.12 -8.89 -8.97
C ILE A 121 -10.89 -8.12 -7.88
N SER A 122 -11.77 -8.80 -7.15
CA SER A 122 -12.61 -8.16 -6.13
C SER A 122 -11.79 -7.55 -5.00
N THR A 123 -10.72 -8.22 -4.56
CA THR A 123 -9.86 -7.71 -3.50
C THR A 123 -8.92 -6.61 -4.03
N ASN A 124 -8.06 -6.94 -5.01
CA ASN A 124 -6.96 -6.07 -5.37
C ASN A 124 -7.40 -4.82 -6.15
N LEU A 125 -8.33 -4.97 -7.09
CA LEU A 125 -8.74 -3.86 -7.97
C LEU A 125 -10.02 -3.19 -7.49
N THR A 126 -11.10 -3.97 -7.34
CA THR A 126 -12.39 -3.42 -6.92
C THR A 126 -12.32 -2.87 -5.49
N GLY A 127 -11.62 -3.57 -4.58
CA GLY A 127 -11.39 -3.11 -3.21
C GLY A 127 -10.61 -1.79 -3.17
N THR A 128 -9.51 -1.69 -3.92
CA THR A 128 -8.73 -0.45 -4.04
C THR A 128 -9.59 0.71 -4.57
N TYR A 129 -10.40 0.47 -5.61
CA TYR A 129 -11.36 1.45 -6.12
C TYR A 129 -12.36 1.90 -5.04
N ARG A 130 -12.94 0.96 -4.28
CA ARG A 130 -13.89 1.27 -3.20
C ARG A 130 -13.25 2.17 -2.16
N MET A 131 -12.03 1.85 -1.72
CA MET A 131 -11.28 2.66 -0.73
C MET A 131 -11.04 4.08 -1.26
N CYS A 132 -10.54 4.23 -2.50
CA CYS A 132 -10.34 5.53 -3.13
C CYS A 132 -11.64 6.34 -3.18
N LYS A 133 -12.73 5.74 -3.66
CA LYS A 133 -14.05 6.39 -3.78
C LYS A 133 -14.55 6.95 -2.44
N ARG A 134 -14.30 6.25 -1.33
CA ARG A 134 -14.77 6.67 0.01
C ARG A 134 -13.98 7.84 0.56
N VAL A 135 -12.67 7.93 0.31
CA VAL A 135 -11.84 9.02 0.85
C VAL A 135 -11.90 10.30 0.04
N VAL A 136 -12.05 10.21 -1.30
CA VAL A 136 -11.97 11.34 -2.22
C VAL A 136 -12.92 12.47 -1.83
N ARG A 137 -14.19 12.18 -1.51
CA ARG A 137 -15.17 13.20 -1.13
C ARG A 137 -14.70 14.04 0.06
N GLN A 138 -14.07 13.43 1.04
CA GLN A 138 -13.59 14.12 2.23
C GLN A 138 -12.28 14.86 1.95
N MET A 139 -11.37 14.26 1.20
CA MET A 139 -10.13 14.92 0.77
C MET A 139 -10.40 16.18 -0.04
N MET A 140 -11.43 16.14 -0.91
CA MET A 140 -11.88 17.34 -1.65
C MET A 140 -12.38 18.47 -0.73
N LYS A 141 -13.04 18.12 0.39
CA LYS A 141 -13.46 19.12 1.40
C LYS A 141 -12.26 19.69 2.15
N TYR A 142 -11.29 18.85 2.47
CA TYR A 142 -10.04 19.27 3.11
C TYR A 142 -9.16 20.12 2.18
N LYS A 143 -9.38 20.05 0.86
CA LYS A 143 -8.46 20.57 -0.17
C LYS A 143 -7.05 20.05 0.03
N PHE A 144 -6.95 18.81 0.47
CA PHE A 144 -5.72 18.08 0.71
C PHE A 144 -6.00 16.57 0.68
N GLY A 145 -5.12 15.83 0.05
CA GLY A 145 -5.16 14.38 0.07
C GLY A 145 -3.94 13.76 -0.58
N LYS A 146 -3.55 12.58 -0.07
CA LYS A 146 -2.52 11.74 -0.67
C LYS A 146 -3.07 10.32 -0.78
N ILE A 147 -3.05 9.76 -1.99
CA ILE A 147 -3.44 8.38 -2.24
C ILE A 147 -2.24 7.65 -2.82
N ILE A 148 -1.78 6.60 -2.15
CA ILE A 148 -0.68 5.75 -2.57
C ILE A 148 -1.22 4.34 -2.78
N ASN A 149 -1.11 3.82 -4.00
CA ASN A 149 -1.56 2.50 -4.37
C ASN A 149 -0.37 1.56 -4.54
N ILE A 150 -0.35 0.43 -3.85
CA ILE A 150 0.70 -0.57 -4.02
C ILE A 150 0.36 -1.47 -5.21
N SER A 151 1.10 -1.25 -6.32
CA SER A 151 1.08 -2.08 -7.52
C SER A 151 2.09 -3.24 -7.39
N SER A 152 2.76 -3.61 -8.46
CA SER A 152 3.83 -4.63 -8.51
C SER A 152 4.60 -4.50 -9.84
N VAL A 153 5.86 -4.91 -9.84
CA VAL A 153 6.64 -5.10 -11.07
C VAL A 153 5.93 -6.04 -12.05
N ILE A 154 5.18 -7.01 -11.54
CA ILE A 154 4.39 -7.97 -12.34
C ILE A 154 3.33 -7.28 -13.21
N ALA A 155 2.89 -6.07 -12.85
CA ALA A 155 2.01 -5.26 -13.70
C ALA A 155 2.65 -4.87 -15.05
N HIS A 156 3.97 -4.87 -15.11
CA HIS A 156 4.76 -4.45 -16.27
C HIS A 156 5.39 -5.64 -17.01
N THR A 157 5.91 -6.61 -16.25
CA THR A 157 6.64 -7.76 -16.82
C THR A 157 5.75 -8.95 -17.11
N GLY A 158 4.59 -9.06 -16.44
CA GLY A 158 3.86 -10.32 -16.34
C GLY A 158 4.63 -11.36 -15.50
N ASN A 159 3.96 -12.45 -15.17
CA ASN A 159 4.57 -13.64 -14.58
C ASN A 159 3.69 -14.86 -14.85
N PRO A 160 4.26 -16.00 -15.30
CA PRO A 160 3.49 -17.23 -15.46
C PRO A 160 2.73 -17.59 -14.19
N GLY A 161 1.46 -17.98 -14.33
CA GLY A 161 0.59 -18.32 -13.21
C GLY A 161 -0.07 -17.14 -12.49
N GLN A 162 0.21 -15.89 -12.89
CA GLN A 162 -0.30 -14.69 -12.22
C GLN A 162 -1.11 -13.77 -13.13
N VAL A 163 -1.85 -14.33 -14.09
CA VAL A 163 -2.62 -13.52 -15.06
C VAL A 163 -3.67 -12.64 -14.35
N ASN A 164 -4.35 -13.16 -13.32
CA ASN A 164 -5.28 -12.42 -12.48
C ASN A 164 -4.59 -11.31 -11.67
N TYR A 165 -3.47 -11.61 -11.04
CA TYR A 165 -2.71 -10.65 -10.25
C TYR A 165 -2.11 -9.55 -11.13
N ALA A 166 -1.46 -9.91 -12.25
CA ALA A 166 -0.92 -8.96 -13.22
C ALA A 166 -2.00 -8.00 -13.74
N ALA A 167 -3.18 -8.53 -14.11
CA ALA A 167 -4.30 -7.74 -14.57
C ALA A 167 -4.75 -6.71 -13.51
N THR A 168 -4.85 -7.12 -12.23
CA THR A 168 -5.25 -6.20 -11.16
C THR A 168 -4.20 -5.12 -10.90
N LYS A 169 -2.91 -5.49 -10.90
CA LYS A 169 -1.83 -4.54 -10.61
C LYS A 169 -1.61 -3.55 -11.77
N ALA A 170 -1.83 -3.98 -13.01
CA ALA A 170 -1.89 -3.09 -14.17
C ALA A 170 -3.13 -2.17 -14.12
N GLY A 171 -4.29 -2.70 -13.73
CA GLY A 171 -5.51 -1.93 -13.53
C GLY A 171 -5.35 -0.84 -12.46
N ILE A 172 -4.61 -1.08 -11.38
CA ILE A 172 -4.27 -0.09 -10.35
C ILE A 172 -3.46 1.08 -10.94
N ILE A 173 -2.56 0.83 -11.86
CA ILE A 173 -1.79 1.88 -12.53
C ILE A 173 -2.71 2.77 -13.37
N GLY A 174 -3.64 2.16 -14.13
CA GLY A 174 -4.66 2.88 -14.88
C GLY A 174 -5.58 3.72 -13.98
N LEU A 175 -6.07 3.13 -12.88
CA LEU A 175 -6.86 3.80 -11.87
C LEU A 175 -6.11 5.00 -11.27
N THR A 176 -4.84 4.83 -10.93
CA THR A 176 -3.98 5.89 -10.38
C THR A 176 -3.89 7.08 -11.32
N LYS A 177 -3.59 6.85 -12.59
CA LYS A 177 -3.47 7.91 -13.62
C LYS A 177 -4.78 8.65 -13.84
N SER A 178 -5.89 7.90 -13.94
CA SER A 178 -7.21 8.48 -14.18
C SER A 178 -7.67 9.34 -13.00
N LEU A 179 -7.54 8.80 -11.79
CA LEU A 179 -7.95 9.51 -10.58
C LEU A 179 -7.08 10.76 -10.32
N ALA A 180 -5.77 10.69 -10.59
CA ALA A 180 -4.88 11.85 -10.47
C ALA A 180 -5.32 13.02 -11.37
N ARG A 181 -5.76 12.72 -12.60
CA ARG A 181 -6.29 13.74 -13.52
C ARG A 181 -7.61 14.32 -13.06
N GLU A 182 -8.48 13.49 -12.48
CA GLU A 182 -9.82 13.89 -12.05
C GLU A 182 -9.78 14.84 -10.84
N ILE A 183 -8.92 14.56 -9.86
CA ILE A 183 -8.96 15.26 -8.56
C ILE A 183 -7.72 16.11 -8.26
N GLY A 184 -6.74 16.17 -9.13
CA GLY A 184 -5.50 16.95 -8.93
C GLY A 184 -5.74 18.43 -8.68
N SER A 185 -6.74 19.03 -9.32
CA SER A 185 -7.15 20.43 -9.11
C SER A 185 -7.62 20.74 -7.68
N ARG A 186 -7.83 19.72 -6.85
CA ARG A 186 -8.23 19.83 -5.44
C ARG A 186 -7.06 19.67 -4.47
N ASN A 187 -5.83 19.77 -4.95
CA ASN A 187 -4.62 19.55 -4.16
C ASN A 187 -4.57 18.12 -3.57
N ILE A 188 -4.97 17.13 -4.39
CA ILE A 188 -4.93 15.71 -4.04
C ILE A 188 -3.99 15.03 -5.03
N THR A 189 -2.95 14.36 -4.53
CA THR A 189 -2.06 13.55 -5.36
C THR A 189 -2.42 12.07 -5.27
N VAL A 190 -2.31 11.38 -6.39
CA VAL A 190 -2.56 9.93 -6.48
C VAL A 190 -1.40 9.30 -7.21
N ASN A 191 -0.66 8.43 -6.53
CA ASN A 191 0.51 7.76 -7.09
C ASN A 191 0.47 6.25 -6.82
N ALA A 192 1.22 5.51 -7.59
CA ALA A 192 1.45 4.09 -7.38
C ALA A 192 2.91 3.83 -7.00
N ILE A 193 3.13 2.79 -6.22
CA ILE A 193 4.45 2.18 -6.01
C ILE A 193 4.41 0.80 -6.66
N SER A 194 5.44 0.47 -7.43
CA SER A 194 5.61 -0.82 -8.09
C SER A 194 6.82 -1.55 -7.47
N PRO A 195 6.62 -2.31 -6.37
CA PRO A 195 7.69 -3.10 -5.78
C PRO A 195 8.16 -4.20 -6.73
N GLY A 196 9.45 -4.51 -6.67
CA GLY A 196 10.01 -5.73 -7.23
C GLY A 196 9.82 -6.91 -6.27
N PHE A 197 10.79 -7.82 -6.26
CA PHE A 197 10.83 -8.92 -5.29
C PHE A 197 11.33 -8.40 -3.94
N ILE A 198 10.41 -8.39 -2.97
CA ILE A 198 10.65 -7.90 -1.61
C ILE A 198 10.79 -9.10 -0.66
N LYS A 199 11.79 -9.03 0.23
CA LYS A 199 12.00 -10.05 1.26
C LYS A 199 10.79 -10.09 2.18
N THR A 200 10.09 -11.23 2.16
CA THR A 200 8.90 -11.51 2.98
C THR A 200 8.90 -13.01 3.28
N ASP A 201 8.04 -13.46 4.18
CA ASP A 201 7.87 -14.89 4.50
C ASP A 201 7.74 -15.78 3.25
N MET A 202 7.15 -15.21 2.16
CA MET A 202 6.98 -15.92 0.89
C MET A 202 8.32 -16.14 0.16
N THR A 203 9.21 -15.16 0.15
CA THR A 203 10.52 -15.25 -0.53
C THR A 203 11.54 -16.05 0.29
N ASP A 204 11.36 -16.11 1.61
CA ASP A 204 12.23 -16.89 2.49
C ASP A 204 12.07 -18.40 2.31
N SER A 205 10.92 -18.85 1.78
CA SER A 205 10.65 -20.26 1.46
C SER A 205 11.26 -20.76 0.15
N LEU A 206 11.85 -19.88 -0.68
CA LEU A 206 12.51 -20.25 -1.92
C LEU A 206 13.82 -21.01 -1.65
N ASN A 207 14.11 -22.05 -2.46
CA ASN A 207 15.41 -22.72 -2.41
C ASN A 207 16.52 -21.80 -2.97
N GLU A 208 17.78 -22.12 -2.64
CA GLU A 208 18.94 -21.30 -3.03
C GLU A 208 19.10 -21.13 -4.55
N GLU A 209 18.78 -22.14 -5.34
CA GLU A 209 18.86 -22.09 -6.80
C GLU A 209 17.86 -21.06 -7.35
N SER A 210 16.60 -21.12 -6.91
CA SER A 210 15.55 -20.16 -7.30
C SER A 210 15.89 -18.74 -6.85
N LYS A 211 16.48 -18.59 -5.65
CA LYS A 211 16.96 -17.28 -5.18
C LYS A 211 18.06 -16.73 -6.07
N ASN A 212 19.04 -17.54 -6.44
CA ASN A 212 20.15 -17.11 -7.29
C ASN A 212 19.68 -16.70 -8.70
N ILE A 213 18.77 -17.47 -9.28
CA ILE A 213 18.14 -17.11 -10.58
C ILE A 213 17.42 -15.76 -10.45
N LEU A 214 16.66 -15.57 -9.40
CA LEU A 214 15.94 -14.32 -9.15
C LEU A 214 16.90 -13.14 -8.97
N LEU A 215 17.94 -13.31 -8.17
CA LEU A 215 18.94 -12.28 -7.89
C LEU A 215 19.70 -11.87 -9.15
N SER A 216 20.00 -12.82 -10.03
CA SER A 216 20.70 -12.54 -11.31
C SER A 216 19.92 -11.60 -12.25
N GLN A 217 18.60 -11.51 -12.08
CA GLN A 217 17.74 -10.61 -12.85
C GLN A 217 17.66 -9.19 -12.26
N ILE A 218 18.13 -8.99 -11.03
CA ILE A 218 18.04 -7.70 -10.32
C ILE A 218 19.40 -6.99 -10.41
N PRO A 219 19.51 -5.84 -11.13
CA PRO A 219 20.77 -5.10 -11.24
C PRO A 219 21.43 -4.75 -9.89
N LEU A 220 20.65 -4.45 -8.84
CA LEU A 220 21.21 -4.22 -7.50
C LEU A 220 21.61 -5.51 -6.78
N ASN A 221 21.43 -6.68 -7.38
CA ASN A 221 21.82 -8.00 -6.89
C ASN A 221 21.39 -8.30 -5.44
N ARG A 222 20.23 -7.79 -5.05
CA ARG A 222 19.57 -8.08 -3.77
C ARG A 222 18.07 -8.02 -3.91
N LEU A 223 17.36 -8.75 -3.07
CA LEU A 223 15.93 -8.51 -2.85
C LEU A 223 15.74 -7.14 -2.18
N GLY A 224 14.64 -6.47 -2.50
CA GLY A 224 14.22 -5.30 -1.72
C GLY A 224 13.79 -5.71 -0.32
N SER A 225 13.85 -4.78 0.61
CA SER A 225 13.25 -4.93 1.92
C SER A 225 11.86 -4.26 1.96
N PRO A 226 10.97 -4.65 2.87
CA PRO A 226 9.72 -3.91 3.11
C PRO A 226 9.96 -2.42 3.38
N GLU A 227 11.09 -2.06 3.99
CA GLU A 227 11.50 -0.69 4.30
C GLU A 227 11.82 0.11 3.02
N ASP A 228 12.38 -0.51 1.97
CA ASP A 228 12.62 0.16 0.68
C ASP A 228 11.29 0.70 0.11
N VAL A 229 10.20 -0.06 0.24
CA VAL A 229 8.86 0.34 -0.18
C VAL A 229 8.25 1.36 0.79
N ALA A 230 8.40 1.14 2.10
CA ALA A 230 7.85 2.00 3.15
C ALA A 230 8.42 3.42 3.08
N ASN A 231 9.73 3.57 2.84
CA ASN A 231 10.39 4.85 2.67
C ASN A 231 9.82 5.63 1.47
N THR A 232 9.54 4.93 0.37
CA THR A 232 8.91 5.55 -0.80
C THR A 232 7.46 5.96 -0.51
N ALA A 233 6.70 5.14 0.22
CA ALA A 233 5.34 5.48 0.63
C ALA A 233 5.34 6.70 1.57
N LEU A 234 6.26 6.79 2.51
CA LEU A 234 6.43 7.93 3.40
C LEU A 234 6.75 9.20 2.61
N PHE A 235 7.69 9.13 1.66
CA PHE A 235 8.04 10.25 0.78
C PHE A 235 6.84 10.72 -0.04
N LEU A 236 6.12 9.83 -0.72
CA LEU A 236 4.94 10.18 -1.52
C LEU A 236 3.79 10.74 -0.69
N SER A 237 3.74 10.41 0.59
CA SER A 237 2.75 10.93 1.55
C SER A 237 3.09 12.34 2.05
N SER A 238 4.34 12.77 1.92
CA SER A 238 4.85 14.05 2.42
C SER A 238 4.60 15.21 1.45
N ASP A 239 4.83 16.43 1.93
CA ASP A 239 4.78 17.64 1.12
C ASP A 239 5.94 17.72 0.12
N LEU A 240 7.03 16.97 0.34
CA LEU A 240 8.16 16.87 -0.60
C LEU A 240 7.73 16.30 -1.97
N ALA A 241 6.69 15.46 -1.99
CA ALA A 241 6.09 14.90 -3.20
C ALA A 241 4.85 15.70 -3.68
N GLY A 242 4.72 16.96 -3.27
CA GLY A 242 3.53 17.77 -3.55
C GLY A 242 3.26 18.02 -5.04
N TYR A 243 4.27 17.90 -5.91
CA TYR A 243 4.14 18.07 -7.37
C TYR A 243 4.24 16.74 -8.14
N ILE A 244 4.16 15.60 -7.43
CA ILE A 244 4.17 14.25 -8.04
C ILE A 244 2.75 13.69 -7.98
N THR A 245 2.13 13.47 -9.13
CA THR A 245 0.80 12.85 -9.22
C THR A 245 0.60 12.10 -10.53
N GLY A 246 -0.12 10.99 -10.49
CA GLY A 246 -0.34 10.09 -11.64
C GLY A 246 0.85 9.19 -11.95
N GLU A 247 1.88 9.19 -11.10
CA GLU A 247 3.14 8.52 -11.35
C GLU A 247 3.17 7.12 -10.73
N THR A 248 3.98 6.25 -11.31
CA THR A 248 4.29 4.92 -10.77
C THR A 248 5.77 4.86 -10.43
N ILE A 249 6.10 4.88 -9.15
CA ILE A 249 7.49 4.79 -8.69
C ILE A 249 7.91 3.32 -8.59
N HIS A 250 8.93 2.95 -9.34
CA HIS A 250 9.50 1.61 -9.33
C HIS A 250 10.48 1.44 -8.17
N VAL A 251 10.19 0.48 -7.26
CA VAL A 251 11.05 0.10 -6.14
C VAL A 251 11.43 -1.37 -6.32
N ASN A 252 12.27 -1.65 -7.31
CA ASN A 252 12.49 -3.01 -7.81
C ASN A 252 13.96 -3.38 -8.06
N GLY A 253 14.90 -2.54 -7.63
CA GLY A 253 16.34 -2.81 -7.80
C GLY A 253 16.83 -2.81 -9.26
N GLY A 254 16.03 -2.27 -10.18
CA GLY A 254 16.32 -2.27 -11.62
C GLY A 254 15.76 -3.48 -12.37
N LEU A 255 14.99 -4.37 -11.72
CA LEU A 255 14.37 -5.54 -12.36
C LEU A 255 13.48 -5.16 -13.56
N TYR A 256 12.86 -4.00 -13.51
CA TYR A 256 12.16 -3.37 -14.61
C TYR A 256 12.62 -1.92 -14.73
N LEU A 257 12.99 -1.54 -15.94
CA LEU A 257 13.39 -0.18 -16.34
C LEU A 257 12.33 0.35 -17.30
N SER A 258 11.71 1.49 -16.97
CA SER A 258 10.69 2.16 -17.79
C SER A 258 11.32 3.12 -18.79
#